data_b913e44bf3ff37a43b9014b458c6d4fe
#
_entry.id   b913e44bf3ff37a43b9014b458c6d4fe
#
_cell.length_a   1.000
_cell.length_b   1.000
_cell.length_c   1.000
_cell.angle_alpha   90.00
_cell.angle_beta   90.00
_cell.angle_gamma   90.00
#
_symmetry.space_group_name_H-M   'P 1'
#
loop_
_entity.id
_entity.type
_entity.pdbx_description
1 polymer ?
#
loop_
_entity_poly.entity_id
_entity_poly.type
_entity_poly.pdbx_seq_one_letter_code
_entity_poly.pdbx_strand_id
1 'polypeptide(L)'
;MTEKTRLQLLAWAREYHCAAFIQGDPVQFPHRYTQKQDIEVSGLLTAIMSFGNRKQILKKADGLHGLMGASPYRYVLSCRWKEDFLPTDRSSFYRMLSHADFYTYFARLHAAYTRFDSLEDALSVYPGTPMEKLCAFLEVSAKSPQKKLNMFLRWMIRKESEVDFGIWDSFDRRDLLIPLDTHVCRVAYLLGLTDAETFSLKNARNITAALAEVFPDDPCLGDFALFGSGVNGAL
;
A
#
# COMPACT_ATOMS: atom_id res chain seq x y z
N MET A 1 7.60 -23.97 -10.32
CA MET A 1 8.75 -23.00 -10.32
C MET A 1 10.06 -23.77 -10.39
N THR A 2 11.14 -23.25 -11.06
CA THR A 2 12.46 -23.87 -11.09
C THR A 2 13.27 -23.52 -9.85
N GLU A 3 14.26 -24.36 -9.46
CA GLU A 3 15.16 -24.04 -8.35
C GLU A 3 16.01 -22.78 -8.63
N LYS A 4 16.38 -22.56 -9.88
CA LYS A 4 17.07 -21.31 -10.31
C LYS A 4 16.22 -20.09 -10.02
N THR A 5 14.93 -20.10 -10.39
CA THR A 5 13.98 -19.01 -10.12
C THR A 5 13.82 -18.78 -8.61
N ARG A 6 13.71 -19.86 -7.84
CA ARG A 6 13.61 -19.80 -6.38
C ARG A 6 14.83 -19.10 -5.74
N LEU A 7 16.03 -19.52 -6.11
CA LEU A 7 17.27 -18.93 -5.59
C LEU A 7 17.41 -17.44 -6.00
N GLN A 8 16.97 -17.09 -7.22
CA GLN A 8 16.98 -15.73 -7.69
C GLN A 8 16.04 -14.83 -6.90
N LEU A 9 14.81 -15.30 -6.59
CA LEU A 9 13.85 -14.55 -5.77
C LEU A 9 14.38 -14.33 -4.35
N LEU A 10 15.02 -15.33 -3.75
CA LEU A 10 15.65 -15.20 -2.43
C LEU A 10 16.78 -14.17 -2.43
N ALA A 11 17.64 -14.16 -3.48
CA ALA A 11 18.71 -13.21 -3.61
C ALA A 11 18.19 -11.77 -3.77
N TRP A 12 17.24 -11.56 -4.67
CA TRP A 12 16.65 -10.24 -4.89
C TRP A 12 15.86 -9.72 -3.69
N ALA A 13 15.13 -10.59 -2.98
CA ALA A 13 14.44 -10.18 -1.75
C ALA A 13 15.43 -9.64 -0.71
N ARG A 14 16.60 -10.29 -0.54
CA ARG A 14 17.66 -9.80 0.36
C ARG A 14 18.28 -8.49 -0.11
N GLU A 15 18.46 -8.33 -1.40
CA GLU A 15 19.07 -7.13 -2.00
C GLU A 15 18.15 -5.90 -1.87
N TYR A 16 16.86 -6.05 -2.17
CA TYR A 16 15.93 -4.92 -2.27
C TYR A 16 15.12 -4.66 -1.00
N HIS A 17 14.98 -5.64 -0.12
CA HIS A 17 14.32 -5.45 1.18
C HIS A 17 15.32 -4.89 2.21
N CYS A 18 15.62 -3.61 2.10
CA CYS A 18 16.55 -2.91 2.98
C CYS A 18 16.14 -1.45 3.18
N ALA A 19 16.66 -0.79 4.20
CA ALA A 19 16.33 0.60 4.55
C ALA A 19 16.56 1.60 3.39
N ALA A 20 17.51 1.31 2.49
CA ALA A 20 17.75 2.16 1.32
C ALA A 20 16.54 2.25 0.38
N PHE A 21 15.65 1.24 0.39
CA PHE A 21 14.40 1.24 -0.38
C PHE A 21 13.48 2.41 0.01
N ILE A 22 13.50 2.85 1.27
CA ILE A 22 12.64 3.93 1.79
C ILE A 22 12.95 5.24 1.04
N GLN A 23 14.22 5.48 0.72
CA GLN A 23 14.63 6.70 0.04
C GLN A 23 14.07 6.73 -1.39
N GLY A 24 13.33 7.79 -1.69
CA GLY A 24 12.72 7.96 -2.99
C GLY A 24 11.47 7.09 -3.24
N ASP A 25 11.03 6.27 -2.30
CA ASP A 25 9.74 5.56 -2.36
C ASP A 25 8.65 6.31 -1.57
N PRO A 26 7.38 6.23 -1.96
CA PRO A 26 6.28 6.84 -1.20
C PRO A 26 6.20 6.41 0.27
N VAL A 27 6.69 5.24 0.62
CA VAL A 27 6.73 4.77 2.03
C VAL A 27 7.52 5.70 2.95
N GLN A 28 8.41 6.54 2.41
CA GLN A 28 9.15 7.54 3.19
C GLN A 28 8.25 8.51 3.97
N PHE A 29 7.02 8.76 3.51
CA PHE A 29 6.12 9.70 4.16
C PHE A 29 5.60 9.19 5.49
N PRO A 30 5.00 8.00 5.61
CA PRO A 30 4.64 7.47 6.92
C PRO A 30 5.85 7.23 7.84
N HIS A 31 7.07 7.05 7.31
CA HIS A 31 8.29 6.98 8.12
C HIS A 31 8.67 8.30 8.81
N ARG A 32 7.99 9.42 8.50
CA ARG A 32 8.16 10.69 9.23
C ARG A 32 7.53 10.67 10.62
N TYR A 33 6.70 9.67 10.94
CA TYR A 33 5.89 9.59 12.15
C TYR A 33 6.22 8.35 12.96
N THR A 34 5.93 8.43 14.25
CA THR A 34 6.15 7.33 15.20
C THR A 34 4.87 6.84 15.86
N GLN A 35 3.80 7.66 15.87
CA GLN A 35 2.52 7.25 16.43
C GLN A 35 1.72 6.43 15.39
N LYS A 36 1.12 5.33 15.84
CA LYS A 36 0.35 4.39 15.01
C LYS A 36 -0.66 5.12 14.11
N GLN A 37 -1.48 5.99 14.68
CA GLN A 37 -2.54 6.69 13.95
C GLN A 37 -1.98 7.66 12.90
N ASP A 38 -0.86 8.33 13.20
CA ASP A 38 -0.19 9.19 12.22
C ASP A 38 0.37 8.40 11.04
N ILE A 39 0.97 7.23 11.33
CA ILE A 39 1.47 6.29 10.31
C ILE A 39 0.31 5.77 9.45
N GLU A 40 -0.81 5.39 10.06
CA GLU A 40 -2.01 4.90 9.37
C GLU A 40 -2.59 5.94 8.40
N VAL A 41 -2.80 7.17 8.86
CA VAL A 41 -3.33 8.28 8.04
C VAL A 41 -2.37 8.61 6.91
N SER A 42 -1.10 8.85 7.24
CA SER A 42 -0.05 9.15 6.28
C SER A 42 0.09 8.02 5.25
N GLY A 43 0.17 6.78 5.71
CA GLY A 43 0.32 5.59 4.87
C GLY A 43 -0.84 5.41 3.89
N LEU A 44 -2.08 5.47 4.38
CA LEU A 44 -3.27 5.29 3.53
C LEU A 44 -3.35 6.35 2.44
N LEU A 45 -3.24 7.63 2.80
CA LEU A 45 -3.36 8.72 1.84
C LEU A 45 -2.20 8.73 0.83
N THR A 46 -0.99 8.40 1.28
CA THR A 46 0.18 8.25 0.40
C THR A 46 0.00 7.09 -0.57
N ALA A 47 -0.46 5.94 -0.09
CA ALA A 47 -0.71 4.77 -0.93
C ALA A 47 -1.77 5.05 -1.99
N ILE A 48 -2.87 5.72 -1.62
CA ILE A 48 -3.93 6.13 -2.57
C ILE A 48 -3.37 6.98 -3.72
N MET A 49 -2.39 7.84 -3.46
CA MET A 49 -1.74 8.66 -4.49
C MET A 49 -0.62 7.94 -5.26
N SER A 50 -0.20 6.74 -4.84
CA SER A 50 0.97 6.05 -5.41
C SER A 50 0.70 5.39 -6.75
N PHE A 51 0.40 6.22 -7.77
CA PHE A 51 0.27 5.81 -9.16
C PHE A 51 0.74 6.91 -10.13
N GLY A 52 1.34 6.49 -11.25
CA GLY A 52 1.90 7.37 -12.26
C GLY A 52 3.38 7.72 -12.02
N ASN A 53 3.78 8.94 -12.31
CA ASN A 53 5.19 9.34 -12.23
C ASN A 53 5.67 9.54 -10.78
N ARG A 54 6.75 8.85 -10.39
CA ARG A 54 7.29 8.85 -9.02
C ARG A 54 7.60 10.27 -8.51
N LYS A 55 8.23 11.13 -9.31
CA LYS A 55 8.54 12.51 -8.89
C LYS A 55 7.28 13.31 -8.57
N GLN A 56 6.23 13.12 -9.38
CA GLN A 56 4.93 13.78 -9.14
C GLN A 56 4.23 13.24 -7.89
N ILE A 57 4.30 11.93 -7.65
CA ILE A 57 3.79 11.31 -6.42
C ILE A 57 4.45 11.95 -5.21
N LEU A 58 5.78 11.95 -5.15
CA LEU A 58 6.54 12.47 -4.02
C LEU A 58 6.26 13.97 -3.78
N LYS A 59 6.26 14.79 -4.86
CA LYS A 59 5.95 16.22 -4.75
C LYS A 59 4.55 16.46 -4.19
N LYS A 60 3.55 15.69 -4.65
CA LYS A 60 2.17 15.90 -4.23
C LYS A 60 1.92 15.35 -2.83
N ALA A 61 2.52 14.21 -2.49
CA ALA A 61 2.49 13.67 -1.14
C ALA A 61 3.14 14.63 -0.13
N ASP A 62 4.27 15.23 -0.49
CA ASP A 62 4.92 16.24 0.37
C ASP A 62 4.02 17.45 0.64
N GLY A 63 3.34 17.96 -0.39
CA GLY A 63 2.35 19.03 -0.24
C GLY A 63 1.18 18.63 0.67
N LEU A 64 0.65 17.41 0.54
CA LEU A 64 -0.41 16.92 1.42
C LEU A 64 0.07 16.81 2.87
N HIS A 65 1.28 16.30 3.09
CA HIS A 65 1.87 16.21 4.44
C HIS A 65 2.16 17.60 5.03
N GLY A 66 2.47 18.60 4.19
CA GLY A 66 2.56 19.98 4.61
C GLY A 66 1.24 20.53 5.17
N LEU A 67 0.09 20.19 4.59
CA LEU A 67 -1.24 20.52 5.12
C LEU A 67 -1.52 19.82 6.44
N MET A 68 -1.22 18.51 6.52
CA MET A 68 -1.45 17.70 7.72
C MET A 68 -0.52 18.06 8.88
N GLY A 69 0.66 18.62 8.60
CA GLY A 69 1.62 19.10 9.59
C GLY A 69 2.25 17.96 10.40
N ALA A 70 2.56 18.25 11.68
CA ALA A 70 3.28 17.34 12.55
C ALA A 70 2.47 16.09 12.97
N SER A 71 1.14 16.10 12.85
CA SER A 71 0.30 14.96 13.19
C SER A 71 -0.90 14.86 12.24
N PRO A 72 -0.81 14.00 11.23
CA PRO A 72 -1.94 13.65 10.35
C PRO A 72 -3.20 13.22 11.10
N TYR A 73 -3.06 12.48 12.18
CA TYR A 73 -4.17 12.06 13.03
C TYR A 73 -4.91 13.25 13.66
N ARG A 74 -4.16 14.21 14.24
CA ARG A 74 -4.76 15.43 14.81
C ARG A 74 -5.40 16.30 13.73
N TYR A 75 -4.82 16.37 12.55
CA TYR A 75 -5.42 17.06 11.41
C TYR A 75 -6.77 16.45 11.03
N VAL A 76 -6.88 15.11 11.03
CA VAL A 76 -8.16 14.40 10.81
C VAL A 76 -9.16 14.76 11.90
N LEU A 77 -8.80 14.61 13.20
CA LEU A 77 -9.72 14.84 14.31
C LEU A 77 -10.18 16.30 14.45
N SER A 78 -9.30 17.26 14.14
CA SER A 78 -9.63 18.69 14.21
C SER A 78 -10.59 19.16 13.12
N CYS A 79 -10.90 18.32 12.15
CA CYS A 79 -11.72 18.67 10.97
C CYS A 79 -11.15 19.82 10.11
N ARG A 80 -9.88 20.23 10.27
CA ARG A 80 -9.26 21.30 9.46
C ARG A 80 -9.27 20.96 7.96
N TRP A 81 -9.22 19.68 7.63
CA TRP A 81 -9.34 19.23 6.24
C TRP A 81 -10.60 19.70 5.51
N LYS A 82 -11.66 20.14 6.23
CA LYS A 82 -12.87 20.73 5.64
C LYS A 82 -12.64 22.13 5.06
N GLU A 83 -11.58 22.80 5.50
CA GLU A 83 -11.16 24.11 4.97
C GLU A 83 -10.28 23.91 3.72
N ASP A 84 -9.44 22.85 3.72
CA ASP A 84 -8.51 22.57 2.64
C ASP A 84 -9.15 21.79 1.47
N PHE A 85 -10.20 20.99 1.75
CA PHE A 85 -10.90 20.16 0.78
C PHE A 85 -12.41 20.37 0.88
N LEU A 86 -13.06 20.66 -0.26
CA LEU A 86 -14.51 20.84 -0.30
C LEU A 86 -15.18 19.64 -0.99
N PRO A 87 -16.37 19.18 -0.50
CA PRO A 87 -17.06 18.03 -1.07
C PRO A 87 -17.57 18.29 -2.49
N THR A 88 -17.68 19.55 -2.90
CA THR A 88 -18.13 20.00 -4.22
C THR A 88 -17.00 20.26 -5.19
N ASP A 89 -15.75 20.36 -4.71
CA ASP A 89 -14.59 20.68 -5.57
C ASP A 89 -14.13 19.45 -6.35
N ARG A 90 -14.49 19.43 -7.64
CA ARG A 90 -14.12 18.38 -8.59
C ARG A 90 -12.80 18.65 -9.32
N SER A 91 -12.12 19.75 -9.01
CA SER A 91 -10.79 20.00 -9.56
C SER A 91 -9.79 18.94 -9.12
N SER A 92 -8.82 18.68 -9.98
CA SER A 92 -7.81 17.64 -9.70
C SER A 92 -6.90 18.07 -8.55
N PHE A 93 -6.89 17.30 -7.49
CA PHE A 93 -5.82 17.35 -6.49
C PHE A 93 -4.58 16.61 -6.99
N TYR A 94 -4.76 15.37 -7.47
CA TYR A 94 -3.69 14.58 -8.06
C TYR A 94 -4.23 13.68 -9.18
N ARG A 95 -3.89 13.96 -10.43
CA ARG A 95 -4.33 13.20 -11.62
C ARG A 95 -5.86 13.07 -11.65
N MET A 96 -6.38 11.83 -11.53
CA MET A 96 -7.82 11.57 -11.50
C MET A 96 -8.47 11.74 -10.11
N LEU A 97 -7.68 11.96 -9.06
CA LEU A 97 -8.20 12.22 -7.72
C LEU A 97 -8.48 13.70 -7.54
N SER A 98 -9.73 14.04 -7.24
CA SER A 98 -10.19 15.41 -6.98
C SER A 98 -10.03 15.82 -5.51
N HIS A 99 -10.20 17.10 -5.21
CA HIS A 99 -10.30 17.59 -3.83
C HIS A 99 -11.50 16.95 -3.10
N ALA A 100 -12.63 16.74 -3.79
CA ALA A 100 -13.79 16.06 -3.22
C ALA A 100 -13.52 14.57 -2.86
N ASP A 101 -12.63 13.88 -3.59
CA ASP A 101 -12.21 12.53 -3.20
C ASP A 101 -11.41 12.56 -1.90
N PHE A 102 -10.50 13.53 -1.74
CA PHE A 102 -9.75 13.71 -0.49
C PHE A 102 -10.65 14.11 0.67
N TYR A 103 -11.64 14.98 0.43
CA TYR A 103 -12.68 15.25 1.43
C TYR A 103 -13.33 13.95 1.91
N THR A 104 -13.69 13.07 1.00
CA THR A 104 -14.32 11.78 1.32
C THR A 104 -13.39 10.88 2.14
N TYR A 105 -12.11 10.78 1.77
CA TYR A 105 -11.13 9.99 2.53
C TYR A 105 -10.94 10.53 3.95
N PHE A 106 -10.80 11.85 4.10
CA PHE A 106 -10.70 12.46 5.43
C PHE A 106 -11.97 12.29 6.26
N ALA A 107 -13.16 12.41 5.65
CA ALA A 107 -14.42 12.19 6.34
C ALA A 107 -14.55 10.75 6.88
N ARG A 108 -14.11 9.74 6.10
CA ARG A 108 -14.09 8.34 6.52
C ARG A 108 -13.10 8.10 7.65
N LEU A 109 -11.88 8.62 7.54
CA LEU A 109 -10.88 8.54 8.59
C LEU A 109 -11.37 9.21 9.88
N HIS A 110 -11.98 10.40 9.79
CA HIS A 110 -12.57 11.07 10.94
C HIS A 110 -13.67 10.22 11.58
N ALA A 111 -14.58 9.67 10.81
CA ALA A 111 -15.64 8.79 11.32
C ALA A 111 -15.08 7.51 11.99
N ALA A 112 -13.99 6.96 11.45
CA ALA A 112 -13.32 5.82 12.05
C ALA A 112 -12.70 6.18 13.41
N TYR A 113 -11.86 7.21 13.46
CA TYR A 113 -11.13 7.59 14.67
C TYR A 113 -12.00 8.25 15.76
N THR A 114 -13.23 8.66 15.46
CA THR A 114 -14.21 9.07 16.49
C THR A 114 -14.88 7.87 17.18
N ARG A 115 -14.72 6.65 16.65
CA ARG A 115 -15.37 5.44 17.16
C ARG A 115 -14.39 4.34 17.58
N PHE A 116 -13.18 4.38 17.05
CA PHE A 116 -12.16 3.35 17.25
C PHE A 116 -10.80 4.01 17.54
N ASP A 117 -9.96 3.31 18.27
CA ASP A 117 -8.64 3.81 18.66
C ASP A 117 -7.63 3.79 17.48
N SER A 118 -7.87 2.94 16.48
CA SER A 118 -7.01 2.81 15.31
C SER A 118 -7.82 2.49 14.05
N LEU A 119 -7.20 2.66 12.87
CA LEU A 119 -7.78 2.21 11.61
C LEU A 119 -7.83 0.67 11.55
N GLU A 120 -6.88 -0.01 12.19
CA GLU A 120 -6.89 -1.46 12.36
C GLU A 120 -8.18 -1.93 13.02
N ASP A 121 -8.55 -1.31 14.17
CA ASP A 121 -9.78 -1.63 14.89
C ASP A 121 -11.02 -1.31 14.05
N ALA A 122 -11.02 -0.18 13.35
CA ALA A 122 -12.11 0.19 12.45
C ALA A 122 -12.30 -0.82 11.31
N LEU A 123 -11.24 -1.44 10.82
CA LEU A 123 -11.32 -2.48 9.79
C LEU A 123 -11.78 -3.83 10.35
N SER A 124 -11.56 -4.11 11.62
CA SER A 124 -11.92 -5.39 12.24
C SER A 124 -13.42 -5.71 12.16
N VAL A 125 -14.27 -4.68 12.11
CA VAL A 125 -15.74 -4.85 12.05
C VAL A 125 -16.25 -5.32 10.68
N TYR A 126 -15.46 -5.21 9.62
CA TYR A 126 -15.83 -5.66 8.28
C TYR A 126 -15.49 -7.14 8.11
N PRO A 127 -16.30 -7.92 7.35
CA PRO A 127 -15.97 -9.31 7.03
C PRO A 127 -14.90 -9.42 5.93
N GLY A 128 -14.26 -10.59 5.82
CA GLY A 128 -13.38 -10.94 4.72
C GLY A 128 -11.89 -10.75 5.00
N THR A 129 -11.10 -10.81 3.93
CA THR A 129 -9.65 -10.62 3.93
C THR A 129 -9.27 -9.16 4.24
N PRO A 130 -8.02 -8.85 4.63
CA PRO A 130 -7.58 -7.47 4.88
C PRO A 130 -7.91 -6.52 3.71
N MET A 131 -7.72 -6.97 2.46
CA MET A 131 -8.05 -6.18 1.27
C MET A 131 -9.56 -5.92 1.15
N GLU A 132 -10.39 -6.94 1.36
CA GLU A 132 -11.85 -6.81 1.29
C GLU A 132 -12.39 -5.87 2.37
N LYS A 133 -11.86 -5.95 3.59
CA LYS A 133 -12.18 -5.04 4.70
C LYS A 133 -11.83 -3.59 4.36
N LEU A 134 -10.63 -3.33 3.85
CA LEU A 134 -10.20 -1.99 3.45
C LEU A 134 -11.01 -1.47 2.25
N CYS A 135 -11.35 -2.32 1.28
CA CYS A 135 -12.24 -1.96 0.19
C CYS A 135 -13.64 -1.57 0.68
N ALA A 136 -14.20 -2.33 1.64
CA ALA A 136 -15.49 -2.04 2.24
C ALA A 136 -15.47 -0.70 3.02
N PHE A 137 -14.42 -0.46 3.80
CA PHE A 137 -14.21 0.80 4.50
C PHE A 137 -14.14 2.01 3.55
N LEU A 138 -13.44 1.87 2.44
CA LEU A 138 -13.30 2.93 1.42
C LEU A 138 -14.47 2.97 0.42
N GLU A 139 -15.41 2.02 0.49
CA GLU A 139 -16.53 1.85 -0.47
C GLU A 139 -16.05 1.74 -1.92
N VAL A 140 -14.98 0.98 -2.12
CA VAL A 140 -14.43 0.67 -3.45
C VAL A 140 -14.56 -0.81 -3.77
N SER A 141 -14.56 -1.15 -5.07
CA SER A 141 -14.72 -2.53 -5.51
C SER A 141 -13.51 -3.40 -5.17
N ALA A 142 -13.72 -4.53 -4.51
CA ALA A 142 -12.71 -5.56 -4.27
C ALA A 142 -12.47 -6.49 -5.49
N LYS A 143 -13.12 -6.25 -6.63
CA LYS A 143 -13.02 -7.10 -7.83
C LYS A 143 -11.76 -6.86 -8.67
N SER A 144 -11.01 -5.80 -8.40
CA SER A 144 -9.74 -5.47 -9.06
C SER A 144 -8.55 -5.81 -8.15
N PRO A 145 -7.31 -5.88 -8.67
CA PRO A 145 -6.13 -6.23 -7.87
C PRO A 145 -5.75 -5.19 -6.80
N GLN A 146 -6.37 -4.02 -6.79
CA GLN A 146 -6.22 -2.99 -5.75
C GLN A 146 -4.76 -2.74 -5.30
N LYS A 147 -3.84 -2.56 -6.23
CA LYS A 147 -2.39 -2.39 -5.99
C LYS A 147 -2.09 -1.44 -4.83
N LYS A 148 -2.72 -0.27 -4.83
CA LYS A 148 -2.49 0.78 -3.84
C LYS A 148 -2.91 0.36 -2.42
N LEU A 149 -4.04 -0.32 -2.31
CA LEU A 149 -4.56 -0.77 -1.03
C LEU A 149 -3.74 -1.95 -0.50
N ASN A 150 -3.34 -2.90 -1.36
CA ASN A 150 -2.46 -3.99 -0.96
C ASN A 150 -1.06 -3.48 -0.55
N MET A 151 -0.56 -2.41 -1.18
CA MET A 151 0.69 -1.76 -0.77
C MET A 151 0.56 -1.14 0.64
N PHE A 152 -0.54 -0.44 0.93
CA PHE A 152 -0.82 0.08 2.27
C PHE A 152 -0.92 -1.05 3.31
N LEU A 153 -1.67 -2.11 3.00
CA LEU A 153 -1.82 -3.26 3.90
C LEU A 153 -0.48 -3.95 4.16
N ARG A 154 0.38 -4.08 3.13
CA ARG A 154 1.74 -4.60 3.29
C ARG A 154 2.51 -3.74 4.30
N TRP A 155 2.48 -2.41 4.16
CA TRP A 155 3.17 -1.51 5.09
C TRP A 155 2.68 -1.67 6.53
N MET A 156 1.38 -1.82 6.75
CA MET A 156 0.79 -1.89 8.10
C MET A 156 0.97 -3.27 8.77
N ILE A 157 0.91 -4.36 8.00
CA ILE A 157 0.79 -5.73 8.51
C ILE A 157 2.13 -6.49 8.54
N ARG A 158 3.02 -6.27 7.55
CA ARG A 158 4.29 -7.01 7.47
C ARG A 158 5.24 -6.61 8.59
N LYS A 159 5.53 -7.57 9.47
CA LYS A 159 6.50 -7.44 10.58
C LYS A 159 7.92 -7.83 10.12
N GLU A 160 8.89 -7.59 10.99
CA GLU A 160 10.30 -7.93 10.78
C GLU A 160 10.87 -7.33 9.49
N SER A 161 10.52 -6.07 9.23
CA SER A 161 10.88 -5.32 8.03
C SER A 161 11.58 -4.01 8.38
N GLU A 162 12.62 -3.66 7.63
CA GLU A 162 13.22 -2.33 7.70
C GLU A 162 12.39 -1.28 6.93
N VAL A 163 11.46 -1.72 6.07
CA VAL A 163 10.67 -0.88 5.17
C VAL A 163 9.23 -0.76 5.63
N ASP A 164 8.61 -1.89 5.95
CA ASP A 164 7.21 -1.95 6.37
C ASP A 164 7.12 -1.81 7.90
N PHE A 165 6.02 -1.25 8.41
CA PHE A 165 5.91 -0.88 9.84
C PHE A 165 5.50 -2.07 10.72
N GLY A 166 4.65 -2.97 10.23
CA GLY A 166 4.17 -4.11 10.98
C GLY A 166 3.46 -3.76 12.29
N ILE A 167 2.72 -2.65 12.31
CA ILE A 167 2.06 -2.09 13.49
C ILE A 167 0.63 -2.60 13.69
N TRP A 168 0.13 -3.44 12.77
CA TRP A 168 -1.17 -4.09 12.88
C TRP A 168 -1.00 -5.54 13.30
N ASP A 169 -1.61 -5.90 14.43
CA ASP A 169 -1.50 -7.22 15.04
C ASP A 169 -2.69 -8.15 14.75
N SER A 170 -3.83 -7.56 14.34
CA SER A 170 -5.08 -8.29 14.10
C SER A 170 -5.12 -9.03 12.76
N PHE A 171 -4.10 -8.86 11.92
CA PHE A 171 -4.04 -9.44 10.58
C PHE A 171 -2.78 -10.28 10.39
N ASP A 172 -2.95 -11.37 9.62
CA ASP A 172 -1.82 -12.23 9.26
C ASP A 172 -1.19 -11.77 7.93
N ARG A 173 0.14 -11.66 7.88
CA ARG A 173 0.87 -11.32 6.64
C ARG A 173 0.69 -12.36 5.53
N ARG A 174 0.29 -13.60 5.86
CA ARG A 174 -0.03 -14.65 4.90
C ARG A 174 -1.32 -14.38 4.12
N ASP A 175 -2.21 -13.54 4.65
CA ASP A 175 -3.46 -13.13 3.99
C ASP A 175 -3.29 -11.93 3.05
N LEU A 176 -2.08 -11.38 2.96
CA LEU A 176 -1.77 -10.27 2.07
C LEU A 176 -1.70 -10.75 0.61
N LEU A 177 -2.17 -9.88 -0.28
CA LEU A 177 -1.95 -10.02 -1.72
C LEU A 177 -0.81 -9.11 -2.17
N ILE A 178 0.00 -9.60 -3.12
CA ILE A 178 1.05 -8.80 -3.72
C ILE A 178 0.48 -7.50 -4.33
N PRO A 179 1.11 -6.34 -4.12
CA PRO A 179 0.73 -5.08 -4.77
C PRO A 179 1.01 -5.13 -6.27
N LEU A 180 0.15 -5.82 -7.04
CA LEU A 180 0.33 -6.06 -8.45
C LEU A 180 0.32 -4.77 -9.26
N ASP A 181 1.44 -4.44 -9.91
CA ASP A 181 1.53 -3.43 -10.95
C ASP A 181 2.08 -4.01 -12.27
N THR A 182 2.30 -3.15 -13.27
CA THR A 182 2.77 -3.60 -14.59
C THR A 182 4.17 -4.19 -14.55
N HIS A 183 5.07 -3.68 -13.70
CA HIS A 183 6.43 -4.21 -13.55
C HIS A 183 6.41 -5.57 -12.85
N VAL A 184 5.73 -5.66 -11.72
CA VAL A 184 5.55 -6.90 -10.95
C VAL A 184 4.89 -7.97 -11.83
N CYS A 185 3.85 -7.62 -12.58
CA CYS A 185 3.14 -8.53 -13.47
C CYS A 185 4.07 -9.10 -14.55
N ARG A 186 4.83 -8.22 -15.23
CA ARG A 186 5.78 -8.61 -16.27
C ARG A 186 6.90 -9.51 -15.74
N VAL A 187 7.53 -9.11 -14.62
CA VAL A 187 8.62 -9.89 -14.02
C VAL A 187 8.13 -11.26 -13.57
N ALA A 188 6.96 -11.32 -12.93
CA ALA A 188 6.35 -12.59 -12.53
C ALA A 188 6.07 -13.52 -13.71
N TYR A 189 5.58 -12.97 -14.83
CA TYR A 189 5.37 -13.73 -16.07
C TYR A 189 6.68 -14.27 -16.63
N LEU A 190 7.72 -13.42 -16.76
CA LEU A 190 9.03 -13.82 -17.27
C LEU A 190 9.71 -14.90 -16.40
N LEU A 191 9.46 -14.89 -15.11
CA LEU A 191 9.96 -15.90 -14.17
C LEU A 191 9.11 -17.18 -14.10
N GLY A 192 7.99 -17.24 -14.84
CA GLY A 192 7.07 -18.39 -14.82
C GLY A 192 6.29 -18.55 -13.51
N LEU A 193 6.06 -17.47 -12.77
CA LEU A 193 5.22 -17.47 -11.56
C LEU A 193 3.73 -17.38 -11.92
N THR A 194 3.42 -17.05 -13.15
CA THR A 194 2.07 -16.95 -13.70
C THR A 194 2.09 -17.23 -15.21
N ASP A 195 0.97 -17.71 -15.72
CA ASP A 195 0.81 -18.02 -17.16
C ASP A 195 0.33 -16.80 -18.00
N ALA A 196 0.06 -15.66 -17.34
CA ALA A 196 -0.51 -14.51 -18.02
C ALA A 196 0.04 -13.18 -17.50
N GLU A 197 0.40 -12.29 -18.41
CA GLU A 197 0.76 -10.89 -18.12
C GLU A 197 -0.51 -10.03 -18.08
N THR A 198 -1.41 -10.32 -17.11
CA THR A 198 -2.69 -9.62 -16.97
C THR A 198 -2.84 -8.93 -15.63
N PHE A 199 -3.30 -7.68 -15.66
CA PHE A 199 -3.58 -6.90 -14.46
C PHE A 199 -4.97 -7.26 -13.92
N SER A 200 -5.06 -8.39 -13.19
CA SER A 200 -6.31 -8.90 -12.64
C SER A 200 -6.14 -9.42 -11.21
N LEU A 201 -7.24 -9.44 -10.44
CA LEU A 201 -7.23 -10.01 -9.08
C LEU A 201 -6.86 -11.49 -9.09
N LYS A 202 -7.31 -12.25 -10.10
CA LYS A 202 -6.93 -13.66 -10.27
C LYS A 202 -5.41 -13.80 -10.41
N ASN A 203 -4.80 -12.94 -11.23
CA ASN A 203 -3.36 -12.98 -11.45
C ASN A 203 -2.58 -12.57 -10.19
N ALA A 204 -3.04 -11.56 -9.45
CA ALA A 204 -2.44 -11.20 -8.16
C ALA A 204 -2.45 -12.38 -7.18
N ARG A 205 -3.56 -13.12 -7.10
CA ARG A 205 -3.67 -14.33 -6.27
C ARG A 205 -2.72 -15.45 -6.74
N ASN A 206 -2.63 -15.69 -8.05
CA ASN A 206 -1.73 -16.70 -8.60
C ASN A 206 -0.26 -16.39 -8.28
N ILE A 207 0.16 -15.14 -8.50
CA ILE A 207 1.54 -14.70 -8.19
C ILE A 207 1.80 -14.81 -6.69
N THR A 208 0.87 -14.36 -5.83
CA THR A 208 1.02 -14.48 -4.38
C THR A 208 1.15 -15.93 -3.94
N ALA A 209 0.36 -16.84 -4.51
CA ALA A 209 0.44 -18.28 -4.22
C ALA A 209 1.79 -18.87 -4.66
N ALA A 210 2.30 -18.49 -5.84
CA ALA A 210 3.63 -18.94 -6.30
C ALA A 210 4.75 -18.39 -5.40
N LEU A 211 4.63 -17.15 -4.91
CA LEU A 211 5.58 -16.58 -3.96
C LEU A 211 5.52 -17.27 -2.58
N ALA A 212 4.34 -17.75 -2.15
CA ALA A 212 4.20 -18.51 -0.91
C ALA A 212 4.99 -19.85 -0.91
N GLU A 213 5.30 -20.42 -2.09
CA GLU A 213 6.21 -21.58 -2.20
C GLU A 213 7.66 -21.21 -1.81
N VAL A 214 8.05 -19.94 -1.96
CA VAL A 214 9.40 -19.45 -1.64
C VAL A 214 9.44 -18.80 -0.26
N PHE A 215 8.39 -18.09 0.10
CA PHE A 215 8.23 -17.32 1.32
C PHE A 215 6.92 -17.72 2.04
N PRO A 216 6.85 -18.93 2.64
CA PRO A 216 5.59 -19.49 3.12
C PRO A 216 4.92 -18.67 4.22
N ASP A 217 5.70 -18.01 5.07
CA ASP A 217 5.20 -17.18 6.16
C ASP A 217 5.03 -15.70 5.77
N ASP A 218 5.51 -15.30 4.59
CA ASP A 218 5.52 -13.90 4.15
C ASP A 218 5.57 -13.78 2.62
N PRO A 219 4.52 -14.16 1.89
CA PRO A 219 4.52 -14.13 0.42
C PRO A 219 4.84 -12.75 -0.17
N CYS A 220 4.44 -11.67 0.53
CA CYS A 220 4.69 -10.31 0.11
C CYS A 220 6.15 -9.84 0.28
N LEU A 221 7.04 -10.63 0.89
CA LEU A 221 8.49 -10.42 0.80
C LEU A 221 8.95 -10.54 -0.66
N GLY A 222 8.32 -11.38 -1.46
CA GLY A 222 8.57 -11.52 -2.89
C GLY A 222 8.26 -10.26 -3.72
N ASP A 223 7.46 -9.33 -3.20
CA ASP A 223 7.20 -8.05 -3.88
C ASP A 223 8.49 -7.22 -4.05
N PHE A 224 9.34 -7.20 -3.03
CA PHE A 224 10.64 -6.52 -3.13
C PHE A 224 11.52 -7.14 -4.22
N ALA A 225 11.51 -8.47 -4.35
CA ALA A 225 12.25 -9.16 -5.40
C ALA A 225 11.74 -8.78 -6.80
N LEU A 226 10.43 -8.84 -7.02
CA LEU A 226 9.82 -8.58 -8.33
C LEU A 226 9.87 -7.10 -8.70
N PHE A 227 9.56 -6.22 -7.75
CA PHE A 227 9.55 -4.77 -7.98
C PHE A 227 10.98 -4.23 -8.17
N GLY A 228 11.91 -4.59 -7.27
CA GLY A 228 13.29 -4.14 -7.32
C GLY A 228 14.01 -4.54 -8.60
N SER A 229 13.88 -5.80 -9.03
CA SER A 229 14.44 -6.29 -10.29
C SER A 229 13.82 -5.62 -11.52
N GLY A 230 12.51 -5.38 -11.51
CA GLY A 230 11.79 -4.74 -12.61
C GLY A 230 12.16 -3.26 -12.80
N VAL A 231 12.36 -2.53 -11.72
CA VAL A 231 12.75 -1.11 -11.77
C VAL A 231 14.21 -0.93 -12.17
N ASN A 232 15.10 -1.84 -11.75
CA ASN A 232 16.54 -1.77 -12.03
C ASN A 232 16.95 -2.45 -13.35
N GLY A 233 15.99 -2.98 -14.12
CA GLY A 233 16.27 -3.59 -15.42
C GLY A 233 17.11 -4.87 -15.32
N ALA A 234 16.96 -5.63 -14.24
CA ALA A 234 17.68 -6.88 -14.02
C ALA A 234 17.16 -8.07 -14.86
N LEU A 235 16.08 -7.86 -15.62
CA LEU A 235 15.48 -8.80 -16.59
C LEU A 235 15.22 -8.14 -17.93
#